data_efdf3f3c4b3b83db2795256b88f18b56
#
_entry.id   efdf3f3c4b3b83db2795256b88f18b56
#
_cell.length_a   1.000
_cell.length_b   1.000
_cell.length_c   1.000
_cell.angle_alpha   90.00
_cell.angle_beta   90.00
_cell.angle_gamma   90.00
#
_symmetry.space_group_name_H-M   'P 1'
#
loop_
_entity.id
_entity.type
_entity.pdbx_description
1 polymer ?
#
loop_
_entity_poly.entity_id
_entity_poly.type
_entity_poly.pdbx_seq_one_letter_code
_entity_poly.pdbx_strand_id
1 'polypeptide(L)'
;MTEAVIVDAIRTAAGRKKGMLIQTHPVDILAPILKELVNRSGVDANEVDDVVTGCVTMTSEQGGNIGRMAVLAAGFPVEVPAYSLNRMCGSSQQAIHNAAQTILAGDADITIACGVENMSRVSMGSDMGSFSSELVDRFNIVPQGFSAEMIAEKWALSREELDELSLESHRRAAESADNGDFEREILPINVKKENGEETFYQDEGIRRTTSMDKLASLTPSFQPDGGVVTAGNSSQVSDGAAGLLLMSREKAMQLGVKPRARIIARAVVGEDPVLMLTGVIPATRKVLKKAGLNLEQIDAIEINEAFASVVKAWERELNPDMSKVNARGGAIALGHPLGASGAKLTTTLLHRLEDKNGKYGLQVMCIGFGMATATIIERL
;
A
#
# COMPACT_ATOMS: atom_id res chain seq x y z
N MET A 1 0.94 -29.41 3.53
CA MET A 1 0.22 -28.36 2.78
C MET A 1 1.23 -27.31 2.37
N THR A 2 1.29 -26.96 1.10
CA THR A 2 2.18 -25.92 0.56
C THR A 2 1.95 -24.61 1.27
N GLU A 3 3.01 -23.91 1.66
CA GLU A 3 2.94 -22.58 2.28
C GLU A 3 3.51 -21.55 1.29
N ALA A 4 2.83 -20.40 1.18
CA ALA A 4 3.36 -19.24 0.47
C ALA A 4 4.15 -18.38 1.45
N VAL A 5 5.46 -18.27 1.23
CA VAL A 5 6.39 -17.51 2.08
C VAL A 5 6.88 -16.25 1.39
N ILE A 6 7.11 -15.21 2.17
CA ILE A 6 7.74 -13.96 1.74
C ILE A 6 9.24 -14.10 1.98
N VAL A 7 10.02 -13.95 0.94
CA VAL A 7 11.49 -14.05 0.98
C VAL A 7 12.11 -12.67 1.11
N ASP A 8 11.64 -11.71 0.33
CA ASP A 8 12.08 -10.33 0.43
C ASP A 8 10.93 -9.35 0.13
N ALA A 9 11.07 -8.13 0.63
CA ALA A 9 10.12 -7.06 0.42
C ALA A 9 10.85 -5.71 0.46
N ILE A 10 10.70 -4.91 -0.61
CA ILE A 10 11.33 -3.60 -0.76
C ILE A 10 10.38 -2.60 -1.42
N ARG A 11 10.69 -1.33 -1.29
CA ARG A 11 9.98 -0.23 -1.92
C ARG A 11 10.92 0.88 -2.37
N THR A 12 10.48 1.74 -3.25
CA THR A 12 11.13 3.05 -3.42
C THR A 12 10.74 3.97 -2.25
N ALA A 13 11.47 5.05 -2.05
CA ALA A 13 10.92 6.18 -1.35
C ALA A 13 9.66 6.68 -2.09
N ALA A 14 8.71 7.28 -1.37
CA ALA A 14 7.53 7.88 -1.98
C ALA A 14 7.81 9.33 -2.39
N GLY A 15 7.65 9.60 -3.68
CA GLY A 15 7.71 10.95 -4.22
C GLY A 15 6.41 11.70 -3.94
N ARG A 16 6.50 12.98 -3.62
CA ARG A 16 5.34 13.87 -3.54
C ARG A 16 4.88 14.27 -4.93
N LYS A 17 3.65 14.77 -5.05
CA LYS A 17 3.13 15.33 -6.29
C LYS A 17 4.11 16.36 -6.87
N LYS A 18 4.53 16.14 -8.12
CA LYS A 18 5.53 16.96 -8.83
C LYS A 18 6.91 17.03 -8.13
N GLY A 19 7.24 16.00 -7.32
CA GLY A 19 8.51 15.84 -6.62
C GLY A 19 9.59 15.15 -7.46
N MET A 20 10.45 14.41 -6.77
CA MET A 20 11.63 13.77 -7.38
C MET A 20 11.31 12.81 -8.53
N LEU A 21 10.14 12.16 -8.51
CA LEU A 21 9.76 11.15 -9.50
C LEU A 21 8.98 11.70 -10.70
N ILE A 22 8.75 13.03 -10.81
CA ILE A 22 7.97 13.64 -11.89
C ILE A 22 8.53 13.37 -13.29
N GLN A 23 9.85 13.26 -13.44
CA GLN A 23 10.50 13.00 -14.73
C GLN A 23 10.79 11.51 -14.97
N THR A 24 10.49 10.63 -14.00
CA THR A 24 10.77 9.21 -14.09
C THR A 24 9.55 8.46 -14.64
N HIS A 25 9.73 7.72 -15.72
CA HIS A 25 8.66 6.90 -16.29
C HIS A 25 8.23 5.83 -15.26
N PRO A 26 6.93 5.51 -15.09
CA PRO A 26 6.48 4.52 -14.08
C PRO A 26 7.14 3.15 -14.23
N VAL A 27 7.44 2.70 -15.43
CA VAL A 27 8.21 1.47 -15.67
C VAL A 27 9.61 1.55 -15.05
N ASP A 28 10.27 2.71 -15.16
CA ASP A 28 11.62 2.94 -14.63
C ASP A 28 11.65 3.10 -13.10
N ILE A 29 10.48 3.31 -12.48
CA ILE A 29 10.33 3.27 -11.02
C ILE A 29 10.19 1.81 -10.54
N LEU A 30 9.46 0.97 -11.29
CA LEU A 30 9.18 -0.43 -10.91
C LEU A 30 10.31 -1.38 -11.26
N ALA A 31 10.95 -1.23 -12.42
CA ALA A 31 11.97 -2.16 -12.90
C ALA A 31 13.16 -2.36 -11.92
N PRO A 32 13.70 -1.33 -11.25
CA PRO A 32 14.71 -1.50 -10.22
C PRO A 32 14.25 -2.36 -9.03
N ILE A 33 12.98 -2.26 -8.63
CA ILE A 33 12.39 -3.08 -7.56
C ILE A 33 12.41 -4.56 -7.96
N LEU A 34 11.95 -4.89 -9.18
CA LEU A 34 11.95 -6.27 -9.67
C LEU A 34 13.35 -6.86 -9.70
N LYS A 35 14.31 -6.13 -10.26
CA LYS A 35 15.71 -6.52 -10.35
C LYS A 35 16.33 -6.76 -8.98
N GLU A 36 16.09 -5.85 -8.04
CA GLU A 36 16.71 -5.93 -6.71
C GLU A 36 16.13 -7.06 -5.86
N LEU A 37 14.84 -7.39 -5.99
CA LEU A 37 14.23 -8.52 -5.29
C LEU A 37 14.93 -9.85 -5.60
N VAL A 38 15.22 -10.13 -6.87
CA VAL A 38 15.93 -11.35 -7.27
C VAL A 38 17.42 -11.28 -6.90
N ASN A 39 18.06 -10.11 -7.06
CA ASN A 39 19.47 -9.93 -6.69
C ASN A 39 19.72 -10.17 -5.20
N ARG A 40 18.93 -9.54 -4.32
CA ARG A 40 19.07 -9.65 -2.85
C ARG A 40 18.79 -11.05 -2.34
N SER A 41 17.86 -11.74 -3.01
CA SER A 41 17.47 -13.11 -2.66
C SER A 41 18.41 -14.17 -3.22
N GLY A 42 19.29 -13.82 -4.17
CA GLY A 42 20.13 -14.77 -4.90
C GLY A 42 19.34 -15.71 -5.78
N VAL A 43 18.13 -15.35 -6.18
CA VAL A 43 17.25 -16.13 -7.05
C VAL A 43 17.55 -15.78 -8.50
N ASP A 44 17.70 -16.78 -9.36
CA ASP A 44 17.81 -16.55 -10.81
C ASP A 44 16.46 -16.03 -11.35
N ALA A 45 16.50 -14.94 -12.09
CA ALA A 45 15.30 -14.39 -12.72
C ALA A 45 14.58 -15.38 -13.64
N ASN A 46 15.29 -16.37 -14.21
CA ASN A 46 14.70 -17.47 -14.99
C ASN A 46 13.78 -18.39 -14.16
N GLU A 47 13.94 -18.39 -12.83
CA GLU A 47 13.14 -19.22 -11.92
C GLU A 47 11.83 -18.55 -11.50
N VAL A 48 11.59 -17.30 -11.93
CA VAL A 48 10.35 -16.57 -11.63
C VAL A 48 9.24 -17.02 -12.57
N ASP A 49 8.22 -17.66 -12.04
CA ASP A 49 7.10 -18.20 -12.82
C ASP A 49 6.12 -17.12 -13.29
N ASP A 50 5.87 -16.07 -12.48
CA ASP A 50 4.96 -14.98 -12.86
C ASP A 50 5.20 -13.71 -12.01
N VAL A 51 4.87 -12.55 -12.59
CA VAL A 51 4.91 -11.24 -11.92
C VAL A 51 3.53 -10.59 -11.94
N VAL A 52 2.97 -10.37 -10.75
CA VAL A 52 1.65 -9.77 -10.58
C VAL A 52 1.80 -8.33 -10.13
N THR A 53 1.32 -7.39 -10.93
CA THR A 53 1.54 -5.96 -10.70
C THR A 53 0.23 -5.22 -10.44
N GLY A 54 0.13 -4.56 -9.29
CA GLY A 54 -0.95 -3.62 -8.98
C GLY A 54 -0.69 -2.25 -9.60
N CYS A 55 -1.68 -1.73 -10.34
CA CYS A 55 -1.69 -0.37 -10.84
C CYS A 55 -3.15 0.10 -10.93
N VAL A 56 -3.44 1.35 -10.59
CA VAL A 56 -4.82 1.84 -10.56
C VAL A 56 -5.16 2.58 -11.83
N THR A 57 -4.45 3.66 -12.14
CA THR A 57 -4.75 4.48 -13.31
C THR A 57 -4.06 3.90 -14.54
N MET A 58 -4.63 2.79 -15.07
CA MET A 58 -4.05 2.01 -16.17
C MET A 58 -4.32 2.66 -17.54
N THR A 59 -3.81 3.85 -17.73
CA THR A 59 -3.86 4.59 -19.01
C THR A 59 -2.52 5.28 -19.28
N SER A 60 -2.32 5.79 -20.48
CA SER A 60 -1.08 6.47 -20.90
C SER A 60 0.16 5.60 -20.56
N GLU A 61 1.14 6.16 -19.86
CA GLU A 61 2.40 5.48 -19.48
C GLU A 61 2.20 4.31 -18.48
N GLN A 62 1.04 4.21 -17.85
CA GLN A 62 0.67 3.11 -16.96
C GLN A 62 -0.26 2.08 -17.61
N GLY A 63 -0.64 2.30 -18.87
CA GLY A 63 -1.48 1.39 -19.66
C GLY A 63 -0.71 0.19 -20.23
N GLY A 64 -1.39 -0.60 -21.04
CA GLY A 64 -0.78 -1.65 -21.87
C GLY A 64 -0.03 -2.75 -21.10
N ASN A 65 -0.42 -3.11 -19.88
CA ASN A 65 0.26 -4.07 -19.01
C ASN A 65 1.64 -3.58 -18.52
N ILE A 66 1.62 -2.57 -17.68
CA ILE A 66 2.82 -1.97 -17.08
C ILE A 66 3.72 -3.02 -16.39
N GLY A 67 3.14 -4.07 -15.78
CA GLY A 67 3.90 -5.16 -15.18
C GLY A 67 4.81 -5.86 -16.17
N ARG A 68 4.29 -6.21 -17.36
CA ARG A 68 5.11 -6.85 -18.40
C ARG A 68 6.19 -5.91 -18.93
N MET A 69 5.87 -4.64 -19.11
CA MET A 69 6.88 -3.66 -19.53
C MET A 69 8.00 -3.52 -18.50
N ALA A 70 7.67 -3.53 -17.21
CA ALA A 70 8.66 -3.44 -16.15
C ALA A 70 9.54 -4.68 -16.03
N VAL A 71 8.99 -5.88 -16.23
CA VAL A 71 9.75 -7.15 -16.29
C VAL A 71 10.81 -7.09 -17.40
N LEU A 72 10.42 -6.67 -18.60
CA LEU A 72 11.34 -6.53 -19.74
C LEU A 72 12.38 -5.44 -19.49
N ALA A 73 11.98 -4.29 -18.94
CA ALA A 73 12.88 -3.19 -18.61
C ALA A 73 13.87 -3.55 -17.48
N ALA A 74 13.47 -4.43 -16.55
CA ALA A 74 14.33 -4.97 -15.51
C ALA A 74 15.40 -5.94 -16.03
N GLY A 75 15.29 -6.35 -17.29
CA GLY A 75 16.22 -7.30 -17.93
C GLY A 75 15.94 -8.76 -17.58
N PHE A 76 14.74 -9.09 -17.16
CA PHE A 76 14.32 -10.48 -16.96
C PHE A 76 14.26 -11.22 -18.29
N PRO A 77 14.39 -12.55 -18.30
CA PRO A 77 14.17 -13.37 -19.47
C PRO A 77 12.80 -13.11 -20.11
N VAL A 78 12.72 -13.20 -21.44
CA VAL A 78 11.45 -12.95 -22.15
C VAL A 78 10.38 -13.99 -21.86
N GLU A 79 10.78 -15.12 -21.32
CA GLU A 79 9.91 -16.23 -20.88
C GLU A 79 9.14 -15.91 -19.60
N VAL A 80 9.64 -14.98 -18.75
CA VAL A 80 8.96 -14.61 -17.49
C VAL A 80 7.72 -13.78 -17.79
N PRO A 81 6.51 -14.32 -17.59
CA PRO A 81 5.27 -13.60 -17.86
C PRO A 81 4.99 -12.56 -16.79
N ALA A 82 4.04 -11.68 -17.09
CA ALA A 82 3.52 -10.74 -16.09
C ALA A 82 2.13 -10.25 -16.49
N TYR A 83 1.34 -9.88 -15.51
CA TYR A 83 0.09 -9.17 -15.75
C TYR A 83 -0.13 -8.03 -14.74
N SER A 84 -0.99 -7.10 -15.13
CA SER A 84 -1.38 -5.98 -14.28
C SER A 84 -2.82 -6.12 -13.85
N LEU A 85 -3.14 -5.69 -12.63
CA LEU A 85 -4.49 -5.72 -12.09
C LEU A 85 -4.85 -4.40 -11.40
N ASN A 86 -6.14 -4.08 -11.43
CA ASN A 86 -6.74 -2.96 -10.72
C ASN A 86 -7.77 -3.46 -9.69
N ARG A 87 -7.49 -3.22 -8.43
CA ARG A 87 -8.43 -3.27 -7.30
C ARG A 87 -8.35 -1.94 -6.54
N MET A 88 -8.33 -0.84 -7.27
CA MET A 88 -8.16 0.50 -6.70
C MET A 88 -6.99 0.54 -5.70
N CYS A 89 -7.12 1.23 -4.57
CA CYS A 89 -6.07 1.35 -3.55
C CYS A 89 -5.51 0.01 -3.03
N GLY A 90 -6.27 -1.09 -3.17
CA GLY A 90 -5.87 -2.44 -2.78
C GLY A 90 -5.11 -3.24 -3.85
N SER A 91 -4.73 -2.63 -4.99
CA SER A 91 -4.19 -3.35 -6.15
C SER A 91 -2.97 -4.21 -5.83
N SER A 92 -1.90 -3.66 -5.27
CA SER A 92 -0.72 -4.48 -4.95
C SER A 92 -0.93 -5.44 -3.77
N GLN A 93 -1.86 -5.16 -2.84
CA GLN A 93 -2.25 -6.17 -1.85
C GLN A 93 -3.01 -7.32 -2.51
N GLN A 94 -3.86 -7.05 -3.50
CA GLN A 94 -4.48 -8.09 -4.32
C GLN A 94 -3.44 -8.85 -5.15
N ALA A 95 -2.41 -8.18 -5.65
CA ALA A 95 -1.29 -8.84 -6.32
C ALA A 95 -0.60 -9.85 -5.38
N ILE A 96 -0.35 -9.48 -4.12
CA ILE A 96 0.17 -10.40 -3.09
C ILE A 96 -0.80 -11.57 -2.86
N HIS A 97 -2.10 -11.32 -2.81
CA HIS A 97 -3.10 -12.38 -2.66
C HIS A 97 -3.08 -13.36 -3.84
N ASN A 98 -3.00 -12.86 -5.08
CA ASN A 98 -3.00 -13.69 -6.29
C ASN A 98 -1.69 -14.51 -6.36
N ALA A 99 -0.54 -13.88 -6.18
CA ALA A 99 0.77 -14.55 -6.14
C ALA A 99 0.81 -15.69 -5.12
N ALA A 100 0.34 -15.42 -3.89
CA ALA A 100 0.23 -16.46 -2.87
C ALA A 100 -0.78 -17.56 -3.23
N GLN A 101 -1.89 -17.22 -3.91
CA GLN A 101 -2.88 -18.20 -4.37
C GLN A 101 -2.31 -19.13 -5.43
N THR A 102 -1.55 -18.61 -6.39
CA THR A 102 -0.89 -19.38 -7.44
C THR A 102 0.09 -20.39 -6.85
N ILE A 103 0.90 -19.96 -5.86
CA ILE A 103 1.80 -20.86 -5.12
C ILE A 103 1.02 -21.94 -4.36
N LEU A 104 -0.03 -21.56 -3.63
CA LEU A 104 -0.82 -22.51 -2.84
C LEU A 104 -1.61 -23.50 -3.70
N ALA A 105 -1.94 -23.12 -4.94
CA ALA A 105 -2.57 -24.00 -5.93
C ALA A 105 -1.59 -24.99 -6.57
N GLY A 106 -0.29 -24.71 -6.47
CA GLY A 106 0.77 -25.51 -7.10
C GLY A 106 1.01 -25.16 -8.57
N ASP A 107 0.50 -24.01 -9.04
CA ASP A 107 0.68 -23.54 -10.42
C ASP A 107 2.03 -22.79 -10.60
N ALA A 108 2.64 -22.34 -9.50
CA ALA A 108 3.94 -21.67 -9.48
C ALA A 108 4.69 -21.94 -8.19
N ASP A 109 6.01 -21.91 -8.24
CA ASP A 109 6.90 -21.99 -7.09
C ASP A 109 7.46 -20.63 -6.67
N ILE A 110 7.75 -19.73 -7.61
CA ILE A 110 8.32 -18.41 -7.37
C ILE A 110 7.50 -17.34 -8.10
N THR A 111 6.98 -16.36 -7.35
CA THR A 111 6.22 -15.26 -7.91
C THR A 111 6.68 -13.92 -7.34
N ILE A 112 6.58 -12.85 -8.12
CA ILE A 112 6.75 -11.49 -7.61
C ILE A 112 5.39 -10.80 -7.58
N ALA A 113 5.03 -10.26 -6.42
CA ALA A 113 3.88 -9.38 -6.26
C ALA A 113 4.36 -7.95 -6.07
N CYS A 114 3.97 -7.05 -6.93
CA CYS A 114 4.44 -5.67 -6.88
C CYS A 114 3.34 -4.66 -7.22
N GLY A 115 3.67 -3.40 -7.19
CA GLY A 115 2.79 -2.35 -7.64
C GLY A 115 3.53 -1.05 -7.88
N VAL A 116 2.94 -0.21 -8.71
CA VAL A 116 3.46 1.09 -9.07
C VAL A 116 2.33 2.07 -9.30
N GLU A 117 2.56 3.31 -8.95
CA GLU A 117 1.74 4.44 -9.36
C GLU A 117 2.61 5.69 -9.47
N ASN A 118 2.47 6.44 -10.55
CA ASN A 118 3.05 7.78 -10.71
C ASN A 118 1.91 8.78 -10.95
N MET A 119 1.35 9.30 -9.85
CA MET A 119 0.20 10.21 -9.88
C MET A 119 0.59 11.62 -10.32
N SER A 120 1.89 11.91 -10.39
CA SER A 120 2.41 13.16 -10.95
C SER A 120 2.35 13.20 -12.47
N ARG A 121 2.51 12.06 -13.14
CA ARG A 121 2.51 11.92 -14.62
C ARG A 121 1.15 11.46 -15.15
N VAL A 122 0.52 10.50 -14.46
CA VAL A 122 -0.78 9.96 -14.83
C VAL A 122 -1.78 10.31 -13.72
N SER A 123 -2.60 11.31 -13.97
CA SER A 123 -3.53 11.85 -12.97
C SER A 123 -4.55 10.81 -12.54
N MET A 124 -4.78 10.70 -11.24
CA MET A 124 -5.80 9.81 -10.66
C MET A 124 -7.16 10.03 -11.34
N GLY A 125 -7.80 8.92 -11.75
CA GLY A 125 -9.11 8.93 -12.39
C GLY A 125 -9.11 9.28 -13.88
N SER A 126 -7.93 9.50 -14.52
CA SER A 126 -7.87 9.75 -15.98
C SER A 126 -8.21 8.53 -16.82
N ASP A 127 -8.31 7.35 -16.23
CA ASP A 127 -8.80 6.10 -16.82
C ASP A 127 -10.32 5.90 -16.64
N MET A 128 -10.98 6.78 -15.86
CA MET A 128 -12.42 6.67 -15.59
C MET A 128 -13.22 7.43 -16.63
N GLY A 129 -14.24 6.74 -17.18
CA GLY A 129 -15.27 7.37 -17.99
C GLY A 129 -16.48 7.81 -17.17
N SER A 130 -17.61 8.04 -17.84
CA SER A 130 -18.90 8.29 -17.19
C SER A 130 -19.44 7.00 -16.55
N PHE A 131 -20.12 7.14 -15.43
CA PHE A 131 -20.84 6.02 -14.83
C PHE A 131 -22.08 5.65 -15.67
N SER A 132 -22.45 4.37 -15.67
CA SER A 132 -23.69 3.92 -16.30
C SER A 132 -24.91 4.45 -15.55
N SER A 133 -26.03 4.68 -16.26
CA SER A 133 -27.28 5.10 -15.65
C SER A 133 -27.77 4.12 -14.59
N GLU A 134 -27.70 2.81 -14.86
CA GLU A 134 -28.09 1.78 -13.89
C GLU A 134 -27.31 1.86 -12.56
N LEU A 135 -26.02 2.23 -12.61
CA LEU A 135 -25.21 2.37 -11.40
C LEU A 135 -25.65 3.60 -10.59
N VAL A 136 -25.82 4.75 -11.25
CA VAL A 136 -26.22 5.99 -10.57
C VAL A 136 -27.67 5.98 -10.10
N ASP A 137 -28.55 5.21 -10.77
CA ASP A 137 -29.94 5.01 -10.34
C ASP A 137 -30.04 4.15 -9.05
N ARG A 138 -29.05 3.26 -8.83
CA ARG A 138 -29.00 2.39 -7.65
C ARG A 138 -28.28 3.00 -6.46
N PHE A 139 -27.21 3.77 -6.72
CA PHE A 139 -26.32 4.28 -5.70
C PHE A 139 -25.95 5.73 -5.98
N ASN A 140 -26.07 6.56 -4.97
CA ASN A 140 -25.55 7.93 -4.99
C ASN A 140 -24.02 7.90 -4.83
N ILE A 141 -23.30 7.46 -5.89
CA ILE A 141 -21.83 7.40 -5.85
C ILE A 141 -21.26 8.80 -5.72
N VAL A 142 -20.45 8.99 -4.70
CA VAL A 142 -19.81 10.27 -4.38
C VAL A 142 -18.28 10.17 -4.49
N PRO A 143 -17.57 11.29 -4.70
CA PRO A 143 -16.11 11.31 -4.55
C PRO A 143 -15.69 10.87 -3.15
N GLN A 144 -14.56 10.17 -3.02
CA GLN A 144 -14.07 9.57 -1.76
C GLN A 144 -14.00 10.54 -0.58
N GLY A 145 -13.70 11.80 -0.84
CA GLY A 145 -13.62 12.80 0.23
C GLY A 145 -14.98 13.10 0.88
N PHE A 146 -16.08 13.03 0.12
CA PHE A 146 -17.43 13.11 0.71
C PHE A 146 -17.75 11.85 1.54
N SER A 147 -17.30 10.67 1.10
CA SER A 147 -17.40 9.46 1.94
C SER A 147 -16.63 9.62 3.25
N ALA A 148 -15.46 10.25 3.21
CA ALA A 148 -14.67 10.52 4.41
C ALA A 148 -15.36 11.50 5.37
N GLU A 149 -16.07 12.52 4.85
CA GLU A 149 -16.93 13.42 5.65
C GLU A 149 -18.12 12.65 6.27
N MET A 150 -18.83 11.85 5.47
CA MET A 150 -19.94 11.01 5.94
C MET A 150 -19.51 10.01 7.03
N ILE A 151 -18.29 9.47 6.92
CA ILE A 151 -17.69 8.63 7.97
C ILE A 151 -17.45 9.45 9.23
N ALA A 152 -16.90 10.65 9.11
CA ALA A 152 -16.68 11.52 10.26
C ALA A 152 -18.01 11.87 10.97
N GLU A 153 -19.05 12.18 10.22
CA GLU A 153 -20.39 12.41 10.75
C GLU A 153 -20.96 11.17 11.46
N LYS A 154 -20.93 10.01 10.80
CA LYS A 154 -21.50 8.75 11.31
C LYS A 154 -20.87 8.31 12.62
N TRP A 155 -19.58 8.48 12.78
CA TRP A 155 -18.84 8.13 14.01
C TRP A 155 -18.62 9.33 14.93
N ALA A 156 -19.26 10.49 14.66
CA ALA A 156 -19.14 11.74 15.42
C ALA A 156 -17.66 12.12 15.70
N LEU A 157 -16.82 12.06 14.65
CA LEU A 157 -15.40 12.40 14.72
C LEU A 157 -15.22 13.92 14.57
N SER A 158 -14.50 14.51 15.48
CA SER A 158 -14.20 15.96 15.40
C SER A 158 -13.02 16.23 14.46
N ARG A 159 -12.93 17.45 13.98
CA ARG A 159 -11.78 17.94 13.20
C ARG A 159 -10.47 17.76 13.98
N GLU A 160 -10.49 18.06 15.27
CA GLU A 160 -9.33 17.96 16.16
C GLU A 160 -8.81 16.52 16.24
N GLU A 161 -9.70 15.53 16.46
CA GLU A 161 -9.33 14.10 16.48
C GLU A 161 -8.66 13.63 15.16
N LEU A 162 -9.12 14.16 14.00
CA LEU A 162 -8.53 13.84 12.70
C LEU A 162 -7.16 14.49 12.52
N ASP A 163 -7.02 15.72 12.96
CA ASP A 163 -5.77 16.48 12.89
C ASP A 163 -4.72 15.93 13.88
N GLU A 164 -5.10 15.47 15.08
CA GLU A 164 -4.23 14.78 16.03
C GLU A 164 -3.64 13.49 15.44
N LEU A 165 -4.47 12.64 14.80
CA LEU A 165 -3.98 11.44 14.12
C LEU A 165 -2.97 11.80 13.03
N SER A 166 -3.24 12.87 12.29
CA SER A 166 -2.37 13.33 11.21
C SER A 166 -1.04 13.86 11.72
N LEU A 167 -1.06 14.63 12.80
CA LEU A 167 0.14 15.12 13.47
C LEU A 167 0.99 13.93 13.96
N GLU A 168 0.34 12.94 14.59
CA GLU A 168 1.03 11.75 15.07
C GLU A 168 1.63 10.90 13.93
N SER A 169 0.92 10.77 12.79
CA SER A 169 1.45 10.10 11.59
C SER A 169 2.76 10.77 11.12
N HIS A 170 2.78 12.09 11.02
CA HIS A 170 3.99 12.83 10.64
C HIS A 170 5.11 12.72 11.68
N ARG A 171 4.78 12.79 12.98
CA ARG A 171 5.76 12.64 14.06
C ARG A 171 6.43 11.28 14.01
N ARG A 172 5.64 10.20 13.91
CA ARG A 172 6.15 8.81 13.81
C ARG A 172 7.00 8.60 12.57
N ALA A 173 6.57 9.13 11.43
CA ALA A 173 7.32 9.03 10.18
C ALA A 173 8.66 9.76 10.25
N ALA A 174 8.70 10.95 10.85
CA ALA A 174 9.91 11.72 11.04
C ALA A 174 10.90 11.01 11.98
N GLU A 175 10.40 10.51 13.12
CA GLU A 175 11.21 9.75 14.10
C GLU A 175 11.78 8.48 13.46
N SER A 176 10.98 7.71 12.71
CA SER A 176 11.43 6.49 12.03
C SER A 176 12.46 6.79 10.93
N ALA A 177 12.31 7.90 10.19
CA ALA A 177 13.29 8.34 9.20
C ALA A 177 14.62 8.74 9.86
N ASP A 178 14.58 9.44 11.00
CA ASP A 178 15.76 9.86 11.74
C ASP A 178 16.49 8.69 12.40
N ASN A 179 15.76 7.65 12.81
CA ASN A 179 16.31 6.42 13.39
C ASN A 179 16.86 5.44 12.33
N GLY A 180 16.66 5.71 11.02
CA GLY A 180 17.08 4.79 9.96
C GLY A 180 16.17 3.57 9.78
N ASP A 181 14.95 3.57 10.36
CA ASP A 181 14.02 2.43 10.32
C ASP A 181 13.61 2.03 8.90
N PHE A 182 13.76 2.93 7.93
CA PHE A 182 13.41 2.70 6.52
C PHE A 182 14.59 2.25 5.65
N GLU A 183 15.84 2.26 6.15
CA GLU A 183 17.03 1.98 5.33
C GLU A 183 17.03 0.60 4.68
N ARG A 184 16.48 -0.42 5.37
CA ARG A 184 16.42 -1.80 4.85
C ARG A 184 15.29 -2.03 3.85
N GLU A 185 14.26 -1.18 3.90
CA GLU A 185 13.08 -1.33 3.04
C GLU A 185 13.10 -0.41 1.82
N ILE A 186 13.74 0.75 1.88
CA ILE A 186 13.85 1.68 0.76
C ILE A 186 15.03 1.29 -0.13
N LEU A 187 14.74 1.02 -1.40
CA LEU A 187 15.74 0.93 -2.45
C LEU A 187 16.05 2.34 -2.98
N PRO A 188 17.27 2.84 -2.82
CA PRO A 188 17.70 4.06 -3.49
C PRO A 188 17.66 3.88 -5.01
N ILE A 189 17.05 4.82 -5.73
CA ILE A 189 16.99 4.81 -7.19
C ILE A 189 17.57 6.11 -7.75
N ASN A 190 18.26 6.03 -8.89
CA ASN A 190 18.75 7.21 -9.59
C ASN A 190 17.62 7.79 -10.46
N VAL A 191 17.36 9.07 -10.29
CA VAL A 191 16.33 9.81 -11.02
C VAL A 191 16.96 10.92 -11.85
N LYS A 192 16.45 11.12 -13.06
CA LYS A 192 16.90 12.18 -13.95
C LYS A 192 16.41 13.54 -13.47
N LYS A 193 17.27 14.52 -13.50
CA LYS A 193 17.02 15.94 -13.27
C LYS A 193 17.50 16.78 -14.45
N GLU A 194 17.11 18.05 -14.48
CA GLU A 194 17.58 18.97 -15.52
C GLU A 194 19.11 19.07 -15.62
N ASN A 195 19.80 18.96 -14.47
CA ASN A 195 21.24 19.12 -14.36
C ASN A 195 22.00 17.80 -14.08
N GLY A 196 21.45 16.63 -14.43
CA GLY A 196 22.11 15.34 -14.24
C GLY A 196 21.22 14.30 -13.55
N GLU A 197 21.84 13.41 -12.79
CA GLU A 197 21.14 12.36 -12.00
C GLU A 197 21.29 12.64 -10.51
N GLU A 198 20.23 12.30 -9.76
CA GLU A 198 20.21 12.39 -8.31
C GLU A 198 19.69 11.09 -7.72
N THR A 199 20.28 10.65 -6.59
CA THR A 199 19.80 9.46 -5.89
C THR A 199 18.62 9.82 -5.00
N PHE A 200 17.48 9.16 -5.24
CA PHE A 200 16.24 9.32 -4.47
C PHE A 200 16.08 8.18 -3.47
N TYR A 201 16.08 8.48 -2.18
CA TYR A 201 16.07 7.49 -1.09
C TYR A 201 15.29 7.93 0.16
N GLN A 202 14.63 9.09 0.15
CA GLN A 202 13.87 9.60 1.29
C GLN A 202 12.44 9.93 0.89
N ASP A 203 11.47 9.52 1.72
CA ASP A 203 10.06 9.85 1.53
C ASP A 203 9.86 11.38 1.60
N GLU A 204 9.38 11.99 0.51
CA GLU A 204 9.20 13.46 0.40
C GLU A 204 7.98 14.00 1.14
N GLY A 205 7.08 13.12 1.59
CA GLY A 205 5.81 13.49 2.20
C GLY A 205 5.90 13.97 3.64
N ILE A 206 6.99 13.64 4.36
CA ILE A 206 7.12 13.89 5.80
C ILE A 206 7.21 15.37 6.12
N ARG A 207 6.24 15.90 6.86
CA ARG A 207 6.17 17.32 7.25
C ARG A 207 6.63 17.52 8.68
N ARG A 208 7.94 17.65 8.89
CA ARG A 208 8.57 17.77 10.21
C ARG A 208 8.15 19.01 11.01
N THR A 209 7.64 20.04 10.34
CA THR A 209 7.25 21.32 10.97
C THR A 209 5.74 21.50 11.09
N THR A 210 4.96 20.40 10.88
CA THR A 210 3.52 20.48 11.08
C THR A 210 3.17 20.62 12.56
N SER A 211 2.02 21.22 12.85
CA SER A 211 1.51 21.43 14.22
C SER A 211 -0.02 21.46 14.20
N MET A 212 -0.66 21.30 15.35
CA MET A 212 -2.12 21.42 15.46
C MET A 212 -2.62 22.77 14.93
N ASP A 213 -1.95 23.88 15.23
CA ASP A 213 -2.35 25.21 14.72
C ASP A 213 -2.30 25.28 13.19
N LYS A 214 -1.26 24.69 12.56
CA LYS A 214 -1.16 24.63 11.09
C LYS A 214 -2.25 23.76 10.49
N LEU A 215 -2.53 22.59 11.09
CA LEU A 215 -3.60 21.71 10.63
C LEU A 215 -4.97 22.37 10.78
N ALA A 216 -5.25 22.98 11.93
CA ALA A 216 -6.50 23.69 12.21
C ALA A 216 -6.75 24.86 11.25
N SER A 217 -5.68 25.50 10.73
CA SER A 217 -5.80 26.61 9.76
C SER A 217 -6.19 26.17 8.35
N LEU A 218 -6.17 24.85 8.05
CA LEU A 218 -6.53 24.34 6.72
C LEU A 218 -8.05 24.36 6.53
N THR A 219 -8.49 24.80 5.36
CA THR A 219 -9.90 24.77 4.97
C THR A 219 -10.34 23.33 4.64
N PRO A 220 -11.60 22.96 4.94
CA PRO A 220 -12.18 21.70 4.48
C PRO A 220 -12.10 21.57 2.96
N SER A 221 -11.72 20.37 2.48
CA SER A 221 -11.44 20.14 1.05
C SER A 221 -12.68 19.74 0.24
N PHE A 222 -13.67 19.15 0.88
CA PHE A 222 -14.83 18.55 0.20
C PHE A 222 -16.15 19.20 0.59
N GLN A 223 -16.31 19.61 1.83
CA GLN A 223 -17.50 20.26 2.35
C GLN A 223 -17.09 21.59 3.00
N PRO A 224 -17.13 22.72 2.24
CA PRO A 224 -16.64 24.01 2.71
C PRO A 224 -17.26 24.48 4.03
N ASP A 225 -18.58 24.25 4.19
CA ASP A 225 -19.33 24.63 5.38
C ASP A 225 -19.49 23.42 6.33
N GLY A 226 -18.79 23.45 7.45
CA GLY A 226 -18.91 22.45 8.50
C GLY A 226 -18.17 21.13 8.24
N GLY A 227 -17.42 20.99 7.14
CA GLY A 227 -16.59 19.81 6.86
C GLY A 227 -15.38 19.72 7.80
N VAL A 228 -14.91 18.51 8.01
CA VAL A 228 -13.77 18.20 8.90
C VAL A 228 -12.58 17.59 8.16
N VAL A 229 -12.77 17.17 6.88
CA VAL A 229 -11.73 16.57 6.07
C VAL A 229 -10.96 17.62 5.29
N THR A 230 -9.65 17.67 5.49
CA THR A 230 -8.74 18.63 4.86
C THR A 230 -7.60 17.95 4.13
N ALA A 231 -6.81 18.72 3.40
CA ALA A 231 -5.56 18.21 2.83
C ALA A 231 -4.55 17.77 3.90
N GLY A 232 -4.69 18.23 5.15
CA GLY A 232 -3.80 17.88 6.26
C GLY A 232 -4.13 16.52 6.89
N ASN A 233 -5.39 16.08 6.83
CA ASN A 233 -5.86 14.81 7.39
C ASN A 233 -6.31 13.80 6.34
N SER A 234 -5.78 13.97 5.13
CA SER A 234 -5.93 13.09 3.97
C SER A 234 -4.57 12.61 3.48
N SER A 235 -4.52 11.43 2.85
CA SER A 235 -3.30 10.91 2.24
C SER A 235 -2.81 11.80 1.09
N GLN A 236 -1.51 11.83 0.90
CA GLN A 236 -0.89 12.64 -0.15
C GLN A 236 -0.94 11.94 -1.51
N VAL A 237 -1.19 12.70 -2.58
CA VAL A 237 -0.93 12.30 -3.96
C VAL A 237 0.56 12.02 -4.10
N SER A 238 0.92 10.81 -4.51
CA SER A 238 2.30 10.33 -4.42
C SER A 238 2.69 9.43 -5.58
N ASP A 239 3.99 9.30 -5.78
CA ASP A 239 4.61 8.46 -6.80
C ASP A 239 5.47 7.40 -6.11
N GLY A 240 5.52 6.17 -6.65
CA GLY A 240 6.38 5.14 -6.09
C GLY A 240 6.03 3.73 -6.52
N ALA A 241 6.92 2.80 -6.19
CA ALA A 241 6.76 1.36 -6.41
C ALA A 241 7.16 0.55 -5.19
N ALA A 242 6.62 -0.64 -5.08
CA ALA A 242 6.99 -1.61 -4.06
C ALA A 242 6.78 -3.03 -4.58
N GLY A 243 7.51 -4.00 -4.02
CA GLY A 243 7.38 -5.38 -4.43
C GLY A 243 7.84 -6.36 -3.36
N LEU A 244 7.33 -7.58 -3.48
CA LEU A 244 7.66 -8.73 -2.64
C LEU A 244 8.01 -9.92 -3.52
N LEU A 245 9.03 -10.67 -3.14
CA LEU A 245 9.32 -11.99 -3.69
C LEU A 245 8.67 -13.05 -2.81
N LEU A 246 7.79 -13.84 -3.41
CA LEU A 246 7.10 -14.94 -2.77
C LEU A 246 7.55 -16.26 -3.40
N MET A 247 7.59 -17.32 -2.60
CA MET A 247 7.81 -18.66 -3.13
C MET A 247 7.11 -19.74 -2.29
N SER A 248 7.05 -20.96 -2.83
CA SER A 248 6.67 -22.10 -2.03
C SER A 248 7.75 -22.34 -0.96
N ARG A 249 7.34 -22.79 0.24
CA ARG A 249 8.31 -23.10 1.31
C ARG A 249 9.31 -24.18 0.86
N GLU A 250 8.83 -25.12 0.10
CA GLU A 250 9.61 -26.22 -0.48
C GLU A 250 10.70 -25.69 -1.42
N LYS A 251 10.36 -24.76 -2.31
CA LYS A 251 11.31 -24.12 -3.23
C LYS A 251 12.33 -23.26 -2.49
N ALA A 252 11.92 -22.52 -1.47
CA ALA A 252 12.82 -21.76 -0.61
C ALA A 252 13.88 -22.65 0.04
N MET A 253 13.45 -23.81 0.56
CA MET A 253 14.37 -24.81 1.14
C MET A 253 15.33 -25.39 0.09
N GLN A 254 14.84 -25.72 -1.12
CA GLN A 254 15.67 -26.25 -2.21
C GLN A 254 16.75 -25.27 -2.65
N LEU A 255 16.42 -23.99 -2.72
CA LEU A 255 17.35 -22.92 -3.09
C LEU A 255 18.22 -22.43 -1.93
N GLY A 256 17.99 -22.89 -0.69
CA GLY A 256 18.69 -22.43 0.50
C GLY A 256 18.35 -20.97 0.86
N VAL A 257 17.23 -20.45 0.39
CA VAL A 257 16.75 -19.09 0.66
C VAL A 257 15.96 -19.08 1.95
N LYS A 258 16.28 -18.15 2.86
CA LYS A 258 15.60 -18.07 4.15
C LYS A 258 14.28 -17.29 4.04
N PRO A 259 13.12 -17.93 4.32
CA PRO A 259 11.86 -17.21 4.41
C PRO A 259 11.86 -16.22 5.58
N ARG A 260 11.30 -15.03 5.37
CA ARG A 260 11.15 -13.98 6.40
C ARG A 260 9.79 -14.04 7.09
N ALA A 261 8.74 -14.34 6.31
CA ALA A 261 7.38 -14.49 6.84
C ALA A 261 6.58 -15.47 5.97
N ARG A 262 5.40 -15.90 6.46
CA ARG A 262 4.39 -16.60 5.67
C ARG A 262 3.06 -15.86 5.69
N ILE A 263 2.28 -16.01 4.64
CA ILE A 263 0.92 -15.47 4.55
C ILE A 263 -0.05 -16.49 5.15
N ILE A 264 -0.61 -16.19 6.32
CA ILE A 264 -1.51 -17.14 7.02
C ILE A 264 -2.99 -16.92 6.72
N ALA A 265 -3.40 -15.69 6.43
CA ALA A 265 -4.79 -15.40 6.07
C ALA A 265 -4.90 -14.18 5.14
N ARG A 266 -5.91 -14.24 4.27
CA ARG A 266 -6.26 -13.18 3.32
C ARG A 266 -7.76 -13.01 3.30
N ALA A 267 -8.24 -11.77 3.24
CA ALA A 267 -9.64 -11.44 3.09
C ALA A 267 -9.85 -10.34 2.06
N VAL A 268 -10.93 -10.45 1.32
CA VAL A 268 -11.49 -9.41 0.46
C VAL A 268 -12.95 -9.29 0.83
N VAL A 269 -13.45 -8.07 0.94
CA VAL A 269 -14.86 -7.78 1.25
C VAL A 269 -15.41 -6.73 0.31
N GLY A 270 -16.72 -6.80 0.05
CA GLY A 270 -17.51 -5.69 -0.47
C GLY A 270 -18.29 -5.06 0.68
N GLU A 271 -18.58 -3.75 0.57
CA GLU A 271 -19.27 -2.94 1.56
C GLU A 271 -20.09 -1.87 0.83
N ASP A 272 -20.81 -1.03 1.55
CA ASP A 272 -21.57 0.09 1.01
C ASP A 272 -20.72 0.95 0.06
N PRO A 273 -21.10 1.11 -1.22
CA PRO A 273 -20.30 1.86 -2.20
C PRO A 273 -20.34 3.38 -1.98
N VAL A 274 -21.21 3.90 -1.12
CA VAL A 274 -21.32 5.34 -0.79
C VAL A 274 -20.42 5.71 0.39
N LEU A 275 -20.52 4.99 1.52
CA LEU A 275 -19.57 5.10 2.63
C LEU A 275 -18.19 4.52 2.28
N MET A 276 -18.11 3.72 1.30
CA MET A 276 -17.07 2.93 0.63
C MET A 276 -15.82 2.58 1.46
N LEU A 277 -15.33 3.47 2.32
CA LEU A 277 -14.03 3.27 2.99
C LEU A 277 -14.13 2.51 4.33
N THR A 278 -15.33 2.19 4.80
CA THR A 278 -15.59 1.44 6.04
C THR A 278 -15.34 -0.05 5.93
N GLY A 279 -15.10 -0.57 4.73
CA GLY A 279 -14.77 -1.97 4.47
C GLY A 279 -13.58 -2.51 5.28
N VAL A 280 -12.71 -1.64 5.78
CA VAL A 280 -11.59 -2.01 6.67
C VAL A 280 -12.06 -2.71 7.95
N ILE A 281 -13.27 -2.39 8.43
CA ILE A 281 -13.86 -2.97 9.64
C ILE A 281 -14.23 -4.46 9.40
N PRO A 282 -15.12 -4.80 8.44
CA PRO A 282 -15.45 -6.19 8.16
C PRO A 282 -14.27 -6.98 7.58
N ALA A 283 -13.32 -6.35 6.87
CA ALA A 283 -12.12 -7.03 6.37
C ALA A 283 -11.24 -7.51 7.51
N THR A 284 -11.02 -6.65 8.54
CA THR A 284 -10.26 -7.01 9.74
C THR A 284 -10.93 -8.16 10.49
N ARG A 285 -12.22 -8.07 10.78
CA ARG A 285 -12.99 -9.15 11.44
C ARG A 285 -12.90 -10.47 10.65
N LYS A 286 -13.03 -10.41 9.33
CA LYS A 286 -12.99 -11.58 8.45
C LYS A 286 -11.62 -12.24 8.40
N VAL A 287 -10.54 -11.47 8.30
CA VAL A 287 -9.18 -12.03 8.22
C VAL A 287 -8.73 -12.62 9.56
N LEU A 288 -9.05 -11.96 10.68
CA LEU A 288 -8.79 -12.48 12.02
C LEU A 288 -9.50 -13.83 12.24
N LYS A 289 -10.81 -13.90 11.90
CA LYS A 289 -11.57 -15.16 11.97
C LYS A 289 -10.94 -16.27 11.12
N LYS A 290 -10.47 -15.95 9.92
CA LYS A 290 -9.79 -16.94 9.05
C LYS A 290 -8.47 -17.42 9.61
N ALA A 291 -7.73 -16.55 10.28
CA ALA A 291 -6.45 -16.88 10.93
C ALA A 291 -6.64 -17.62 12.27
N GLY A 292 -7.84 -17.60 12.84
CA GLY A 292 -8.08 -18.09 14.19
C GLY A 292 -7.40 -17.24 15.28
N LEU A 293 -7.24 -15.93 15.01
CA LEU A 293 -6.57 -14.97 15.89
C LEU A 293 -7.54 -13.89 16.38
N ASN A 294 -7.22 -13.31 17.53
CA ASN A 294 -7.83 -12.10 18.04
C ASN A 294 -6.92 -10.89 17.76
N LEU A 295 -7.47 -9.69 17.81
CA LEU A 295 -6.74 -8.45 17.47
C LEU A 295 -5.57 -8.19 18.44
N GLU A 296 -5.72 -8.55 19.71
CA GLU A 296 -4.69 -8.41 20.75
C GLU A 296 -3.43 -9.25 20.48
N GLN A 297 -3.57 -10.35 19.73
CA GLN A 297 -2.47 -11.23 19.34
C GLN A 297 -1.65 -10.68 18.17
N ILE A 298 -2.12 -9.60 17.55
CA ILE A 298 -1.39 -8.92 16.48
C ILE A 298 -0.33 -8.00 17.09
N ASP A 299 0.91 -8.11 16.62
CA ASP A 299 2.06 -7.36 17.14
C ASP A 299 2.32 -6.05 16.40
N ALA A 300 1.94 -5.99 15.12
CA ALA A 300 2.04 -4.80 14.29
C ALA A 300 0.86 -4.73 13.31
N ILE A 301 0.35 -3.52 13.10
CA ILE A 301 -0.80 -3.26 12.22
C ILE A 301 -0.45 -2.11 11.27
N GLU A 302 -0.63 -2.32 9.98
CA GLU A 302 -0.59 -1.30 8.95
C GLU A 302 -1.99 -1.14 8.34
N ILE A 303 -2.68 -0.06 8.69
CA ILE A 303 -3.94 0.35 8.07
C ILE A 303 -3.71 1.56 7.17
N ASN A 304 -4.23 1.53 5.96
CA ASN A 304 -4.03 2.63 5.03
C ASN A 304 -4.74 3.91 5.54
N GLU A 305 -3.98 4.98 5.72
CA GLU A 305 -4.48 6.30 6.09
C GLU A 305 -4.94 7.09 4.85
N ALA A 306 -5.91 6.56 4.09
CA ALA A 306 -6.46 7.32 2.96
C ALA A 306 -7.05 8.66 3.46
N PHE A 307 -7.76 8.60 4.58
CA PHE A 307 -8.27 9.73 5.37
C PHE A 307 -8.19 9.35 6.85
N ALA A 308 -7.95 10.34 7.71
CA ALA A 308 -7.91 10.12 9.15
C ALA A 308 -9.23 9.57 9.70
N SER A 309 -10.37 9.97 9.12
CA SER A 309 -11.70 9.48 9.52
C SER A 309 -11.88 7.98 9.35
N VAL A 310 -11.24 7.37 8.34
CA VAL A 310 -11.27 5.91 8.13
C VAL A 310 -10.58 5.17 9.27
N VAL A 311 -9.40 5.63 9.66
CA VAL A 311 -8.63 5.03 10.75
C VAL A 311 -9.34 5.22 12.08
N LYS A 312 -9.88 6.42 12.35
CA LYS A 312 -10.62 6.71 13.59
C LYS A 312 -11.93 5.93 13.71
N ALA A 313 -12.67 5.74 12.61
CA ALA A 313 -13.85 4.89 12.59
C ALA A 313 -13.50 3.42 12.85
N TRP A 314 -12.42 2.92 12.25
CA TRP A 314 -11.89 1.57 12.48
C TRP A 314 -11.42 1.40 13.95
N GLU A 315 -10.74 2.40 14.52
CA GLU A 315 -10.32 2.44 15.92
C GLU A 315 -11.54 2.34 16.86
N ARG A 316 -12.59 3.15 16.66
CA ARG A 316 -13.81 3.11 17.48
C ARG A 316 -14.56 1.79 17.43
N GLU A 317 -14.54 1.11 16.28
CA GLU A 317 -15.25 -0.16 16.06
C GLU A 317 -14.52 -1.39 16.60
N LEU A 318 -13.19 -1.36 16.66
CA LEU A 318 -12.39 -2.53 16.97
C LEU A 318 -11.52 -2.37 18.22
N ASN A 319 -11.39 -1.15 18.73
CA ASN A 319 -10.64 -0.80 19.94
C ASN A 319 -9.23 -1.43 19.99
N PRO A 320 -8.39 -1.23 18.96
CA PRO A 320 -7.03 -1.75 18.90
C PRO A 320 -6.10 -1.03 19.88
N ASP A 321 -4.96 -1.65 20.16
CA ASP A 321 -3.82 -0.94 20.74
C ASP A 321 -3.17 -0.04 19.68
N MET A 322 -3.45 1.26 19.74
CA MET A 322 -2.97 2.25 18.76
C MET A 322 -1.44 2.43 18.77
N SER A 323 -0.73 1.93 19.76
CA SER A 323 0.75 1.90 19.73
C SER A 323 1.31 0.90 18.72
N LYS A 324 0.51 -0.09 18.34
CA LYS A 324 0.84 -1.10 17.33
C LYS A 324 0.43 -0.67 15.90
N VAL A 325 -0.43 0.34 15.77
CA VAL A 325 -1.03 0.78 14.50
C VAL A 325 -0.17 1.86 13.87
N ASN A 326 0.25 1.66 12.60
CA ASN A 326 1.02 2.61 11.81
C ASN A 326 2.19 3.22 12.62
N ALA A 327 2.94 2.38 13.31
CA ALA A 327 3.92 2.83 14.31
C ALA A 327 5.11 3.58 13.70
N ARG A 328 5.26 3.53 12.37
CA ARG A 328 6.26 4.30 11.60
C ARG A 328 5.63 5.43 10.78
N GLY A 329 4.41 5.85 11.14
CA GLY A 329 3.59 6.76 10.32
C GLY A 329 2.88 6.01 9.20
N GLY A 330 1.88 6.64 8.62
CA GLY A 330 1.07 6.06 7.54
C GLY A 330 0.99 6.96 6.31
N ALA A 331 -0.03 6.75 5.48
CA ALA A 331 -0.15 7.39 4.17
C ALA A 331 -0.32 8.93 4.22
N ILE A 332 -0.80 9.47 5.34
CA ILE A 332 -0.88 10.93 5.54
C ILE A 332 0.53 11.54 5.53
N ALA A 333 1.50 10.88 6.15
CA ALA A 333 2.88 11.33 6.20
C ALA A 333 3.74 10.78 5.06
N LEU A 334 3.63 9.47 4.77
CA LEU A 334 4.50 8.72 3.88
C LEU A 334 3.96 8.61 2.44
N GLY A 335 2.80 9.20 2.16
CA GLY A 335 2.19 9.16 0.84
C GLY A 335 1.46 7.85 0.48
N HIS A 336 0.61 7.96 -0.56
CA HIS A 336 -0.27 6.88 -1.02
C HIS A 336 -0.20 6.72 -2.55
N PRO A 337 0.93 6.20 -3.10
CA PRO A 337 0.95 5.79 -4.50
C PRO A 337 0.00 4.60 -4.68
N LEU A 338 -1.18 4.85 -5.28
CA LEU A 338 -2.37 3.98 -5.18
C LEU A 338 -2.05 2.51 -5.45
N GLY A 339 -1.52 2.20 -6.63
CA GLY A 339 -1.23 0.84 -7.06
C GLY A 339 -0.11 0.17 -6.25
N ALA A 340 0.82 0.94 -5.70
CA ALA A 340 1.96 0.43 -4.93
C ALA A 340 1.67 0.25 -3.43
N SER A 341 0.65 0.93 -2.90
CA SER A 341 0.46 1.06 -1.44
C SER A 341 0.29 -0.26 -0.70
N GLY A 342 -0.41 -1.23 -1.28
CA GLY A 342 -0.55 -2.55 -0.66
C GLY A 342 0.78 -3.24 -0.43
N ALA A 343 1.67 -3.27 -1.42
CA ALA A 343 3.01 -3.83 -1.29
C ALA A 343 3.90 -2.99 -0.37
N LYS A 344 3.80 -1.65 -0.45
CA LYS A 344 4.52 -0.71 0.44
C LYS A 344 4.20 -0.98 1.91
N LEU A 345 2.92 -1.06 2.28
CA LEU A 345 2.50 -1.34 3.66
C LEU A 345 2.91 -2.73 4.12
N THR A 346 2.83 -3.76 3.25
CA THR A 346 3.31 -5.11 3.60
C THR A 346 4.82 -5.10 3.84
N THR A 347 5.58 -4.33 3.06
CA THR A 347 7.03 -4.17 3.24
C THR A 347 7.32 -3.56 4.61
N THR A 348 6.73 -2.42 4.94
CA THR A 348 6.91 -1.77 6.25
C THR A 348 6.47 -2.68 7.41
N LEU A 349 5.33 -3.39 7.26
CA LEU A 349 4.84 -4.34 8.25
C LEU A 349 5.84 -5.46 8.54
N LEU A 350 6.42 -6.05 7.49
CA LEU A 350 7.43 -7.12 7.63
C LEU A 350 8.67 -6.63 8.38
N HIS A 351 9.23 -5.49 7.98
CA HIS A 351 10.39 -4.91 8.63
C HIS A 351 10.11 -4.51 10.08
N ARG A 352 8.90 -3.98 10.36
CA ARG A 352 8.47 -3.66 11.72
C ARG A 352 8.37 -4.90 12.62
N LEU A 353 7.83 -6.01 12.11
CA LEU A 353 7.78 -7.28 12.84
C LEU A 353 9.17 -7.80 13.19
N GLU A 354 10.12 -7.71 12.26
CA GLU A 354 11.51 -8.11 12.50
C GLU A 354 12.16 -7.26 13.60
N ASP A 355 12.05 -5.93 13.51
CA ASP A 355 12.68 -5.01 14.45
C ASP A 355 12.12 -5.12 15.87
N LYS A 356 10.84 -5.46 16.00
CA LYS A 356 10.19 -5.67 17.30
C LYS A 356 10.18 -7.11 17.77
N ASN A 357 10.76 -8.01 16.98
CA ASN A 357 10.70 -9.45 17.22
C ASN A 357 9.24 -9.94 17.39
N GLY A 358 8.31 -9.26 16.71
CA GLY A 358 6.89 -9.59 16.68
C GLY A 358 6.62 -10.82 15.84
N LYS A 359 5.49 -11.47 16.06
CA LYS A 359 5.10 -12.70 15.36
C LYS A 359 4.07 -12.45 14.27
N TYR A 360 2.96 -11.78 14.61
CA TYR A 360 1.82 -11.58 13.71
C TYR A 360 1.67 -10.13 13.30
N GLY A 361 1.55 -9.92 12.00
CA GLY A 361 1.27 -8.61 11.41
C GLY A 361 -0.04 -8.60 10.63
N LEU A 362 -0.81 -7.53 10.77
CA LEU A 362 -2.06 -7.29 10.05
C LEU A 362 -1.90 -6.08 9.13
N GLN A 363 -2.24 -6.26 7.87
CA GLN A 363 -2.38 -5.16 6.92
C GLN A 363 -3.83 -5.02 6.46
N VAL A 364 -4.35 -3.78 6.40
CA VAL A 364 -5.71 -3.48 5.95
C VAL A 364 -5.72 -2.30 5.00
N MET A 365 -6.43 -2.46 3.87
CA MET A 365 -6.61 -1.40 2.86
C MET A 365 -8.09 -1.08 2.69
N CYS A 366 -8.45 0.19 2.82
CA CYS A 366 -9.71 0.71 2.31
C CYS A 366 -9.61 0.92 0.79
N ILE A 367 -10.70 0.72 0.09
CA ILE A 367 -10.73 0.68 -1.38
C ILE A 367 -11.98 1.42 -1.87
N GLY A 368 -11.83 2.24 -2.89
CA GLY A 368 -12.93 2.92 -3.55
C GLY A 368 -14.05 1.98 -4.00
N PHE A 369 -15.25 2.49 -4.16
CA PHE A 369 -16.47 1.75 -4.51
C PHE A 369 -16.90 0.67 -3.50
N GLY A 370 -16.54 0.84 -2.22
CA GLY A 370 -17.02 -0.06 -1.16
C GLY A 370 -16.35 -1.42 -1.15
N MET A 371 -15.03 -1.45 -1.14
CA MET A 371 -14.25 -2.69 -0.99
C MET A 371 -13.17 -2.52 0.08
N ALA A 372 -12.64 -3.63 0.56
CA ALA A 372 -11.42 -3.66 1.36
C ALA A 372 -10.69 -5.00 1.23
N THR A 373 -9.38 -4.95 1.45
CA THR A 373 -8.52 -6.13 1.56
C THR A 373 -7.84 -6.15 2.92
N ALA A 374 -7.58 -7.37 3.43
CA ALA A 374 -6.80 -7.57 4.65
C ALA A 374 -5.92 -8.80 4.52
N THR A 375 -4.72 -8.74 5.11
CA THR A 375 -3.73 -9.82 5.10
C THR A 375 -3.15 -9.98 6.49
N ILE A 376 -2.99 -11.21 6.95
CA ILE A 376 -2.20 -11.52 8.14
C ILE A 376 -0.96 -12.31 7.71
N ILE A 377 0.20 -11.81 8.10
CA ILE A 377 1.48 -12.48 7.94
C ILE A 377 2.01 -12.95 9.29
N GLU A 378 2.75 -14.04 9.29
CA GLU A 378 3.49 -14.55 10.45
C GLU A 378 4.97 -14.51 10.13
N ARG A 379 5.76 -13.79 10.94
CA ARG A 379 7.23 -13.78 10.86
C ARG A 379 7.78 -15.15 11.24
N LEU A 380 8.78 -15.61 10.50
CA LEU A 380 9.45 -16.91 10.66
C LEU A 380 10.82 -16.77 11.34
#